data_1333f391974208b74be972777ca4573b
#
_entry.id   1333f391974208b74be972777ca4573b
#
_cell.length_a   1.000
_cell.length_b   1.000
_cell.length_c   1.000
_cell.angle_alpha   90.00
_cell.angle_beta   90.00
_cell.angle_gamma   90.00
#
_symmetry.space_group_name_H-M   'P 1'
#
loop_
_entity.id
_entity.type
_entity.pdbx_description
1 polymer ?
#
loop_
_entity_poly.entity_id
_entity_poly.type
_entity_poly.pdbx_seq_one_letter_code
_entity_poly.pdbx_strand_id
1 'polypeptide(L)'
;LLRPDRFSLPFIKQVRKKTDFLATYMWTAVKKGTEQNILKTRKYFDNAYGFDPYENQEYKNFNWKFSTNFIYNYPKVAQTKDIECLYFGSIYTNRRDLIAYNLFKEITNSFKVKIFIENEYLSKEKYIDDESVEYIDYQIPYFEYLYESSKAKVLLDIAKPEHKGLSFRFFECLKLETKLITNNTDVVNYDFYCPENIFIIDFNHPNLEKLNEFIHTPYKRISPEIIEKYSFENWMKYIFQMPGHEPIKYIY
;
A
#
# COMPACT_ATOMS: atom_id res chain seq x y z
N LEU A 1 -9.30 -14.65 -8.50
CA LEU A 1 -10.03 -14.06 -7.37
C LEU A 1 -9.10 -13.20 -6.52
N LEU A 2 -9.48 -11.95 -6.26
CA LEU A 2 -8.81 -11.11 -5.28
C LEU A 2 -9.41 -11.36 -3.90
N ARG A 3 -8.56 -11.43 -2.86
CA ARG A 3 -9.01 -11.68 -1.48
C ARG A 3 -9.91 -12.91 -1.37
N PRO A 4 -9.43 -14.11 -1.70
CA PRO A 4 -10.23 -15.33 -1.69
C PRO A 4 -10.75 -15.70 -0.28
N ASP A 5 -10.14 -15.16 0.77
CA ASP A 5 -10.60 -15.24 2.16
C ASP A 5 -11.98 -14.57 2.40
N ARG A 6 -12.46 -13.76 1.45
CA ARG A 6 -13.78 -13.13 1.49
C ARG A 6 -14.89 -13.95 0.84
N PHE A 7 -14.54 -15.07 0.21
CA PHE A 7 -15.51 -15.92 -0.48
C PHE A 7 -15.72 -17.24 0.24
N SER A 8 -16.96 -17.74 0.21
CA SER A 8 -17.28 -19.05 0.78
C SER A 8 -16.62 -20.19 -0.02
N LEU A 9 -16.30 -21.30 0.64
CA LEU A 9 -15.73 -22.47 -0.03
C LEU A 9 -16.65 -23.02 -1.16
N PRO A 10 -17.98 -23.09 -1.01
CA PRO A 10 -18.87 -23.49 -2.10
C PRO A 10 -18.75 -22.60 -3.33
N PHE A 11 -18.63 -21.27 -3.15
CA PHE A 11 -18.43 -20.33 -4.23
C PHE A 11 -17.12 -20.59 -4.97
N ILE A 12 -16.00 -20.72 -4.24
CA ILE A 12 -14.69 -21.02 -4.83
C ILE A 12 -14.73 -22.32 -5.65
N LYS A 13 -15.36 -23.38 -5.12
CA LYS A 13 -15.56 -24.65 -5.83
C LYS A 13 -16.39 -24.48 -7.10
N GLN A 14 -17.43 -23.64 -7.07
CA GLN A 14 -18.27 -23.37 -8.23
C GLN A 14 -17.50 -22.62 -9.32
N VAL A 15 -16.73 -21.60 -8.95
CA VAL A 15 -15.87 -20.86 -9.90
C VAL A 15 -14.85 -21.81 -10.53
N ARG A 16 -14.17 -22.64 -9.71
CA ARG A 16 -13.19 -23.62 -10.21
C ARG A 16 -13.75 -24.57 -11.27
N LYS A 17 -15.00 -25.01 -11.11
CA LYS A 17 -15.66 -25.88 -12.10
C LYS A 17 -15.97 -25.21 -13.44
N LYS A 18 -15.98 -23.87 -13.47
CA LYS A 18 -16.38 -23.08 -14.65
C LYS A 18 -15.20 -22.40 -15.34
N THR A 19 -13.96 -22.64 -14.86
CA THR A 19 -12.75 -22.00 -15.38
C THR A 19 -11.65 -23.01 -15.60
N ASP A 20 -10.93 -22.88 -16.71
CA ASP A 20 -9.76 -23.71 -17.01
C ASP A 20 -8.55 -23.28 -16.17
N PHE A 21 -8.45 -21.99 -15.84
CA PHE A 21 -7.40 -21.42 -15.02
C PHE A 21 -7.98 -20.51 -13.94
N LEU A 22 -7.54 -20.69 -12.70
CA LEU A 22 -7.96 -19.89 -11.56
C LEU A 22 -6.77 -19.45 -10.72
N ALA A 23 -6.45 -18.16 -10.76
CA ALA A 23 -5.45 -17.54 -9.90
C ALA A 23 -6.08 -16.75 -8.75
N THR A 24 -5.30 -16.54 -7.70
CA THR A 24 -5.69 -15.68 -6.59
C THR A 24 -4.54 -14.81 -6.11
N TYR A 25 -4.90 -13.67 -5.51
CA TYR A 25 -3.96 -12.71 -4.94
C TYR A 25 -4.46 -12.17 -3.60
N MET A 26 -3.56 -12.14 -2.62
CA MET A 26 -3.77 -11.57 -1.29
C MET A 26 -2.95 -10.31 -1.11
N TRP A 27 -3.60 -9.17 -0.89
CA TRP A 27 -2.94 -7.90 -0.54
C TRP A 27 -2.95 -7.58 0.96
N THR A 28 -3.22 -8.58 1.77
CA THR A 28 -3.10 -8.54 3.24
C THR A 28 -2.45 -9.81 3.72
N ALA A 29 -1.86 -9.76 4.92
CA ALA A 29 -1.26 -10.93 5.55
C ALA A 29 -2.24 -12.11 5.67
N VAL A 30 -1.71 -13.31 5.53
CA VAL A 30 -2.45 -14.56 5.74
C VAL A 30 -2.75 -14.74 7.23
N LYS A 31 -4.02 -14.68 7.59
CA LYS A 31 -4.44 -14.90 8.98
C LYS A 31 -4.36 -16.38 9.35
N LYS A 32 -3.43 -16.72 10.26
CA LYS A 32 -3.32 -18.09 10.81
C LYS A 32 -4.54 -18.43 11.68
N GLY A 33 -4.94 -19.70 11.66
CA GLY A 33 -5.97 -20.24 12.57
C GLY A 33 -7.41 -19.89 12.25
N THR A 34 -7.71 -19.16 11.17
CA THR A 34 -9.08 -18.85 10.77
C THR A 34 -9.66 -19.93 9.85
N GLU A 35 -10.99 -20.15 9.89
CA GLU A 35 -11.67 -21.07 8.97
C GLU A 35 -11.56 -20.62 7.50
N GLN A 36 -11.46 -19.31 7.28
CA GLN A 36 -11.28 -18.68 5.98
C GLN A 36 -9.81 -18.59 5.55
N ASN A 37 -8.92 -19.35 6.18
CA ASN A 37 -7.52 -19.36 5.82
C ASN A 37 -7.35 -19.81 4.36
N ILE A 38 -6.75 -18.93 3.55
CA ILE A 38 -6.49 -19.18 2.13
C ILE A 38 -5.70 -20.47 1.89
N LEU A 39 -4.84 -20.87 2.80
CA LEU A 39 -4.06 -22.11 2.69
C LEU A 39 -4.96 -23.35 2.61
N LYS A 40 -6.13 -23.36 3.26
CA LYS A 40 -7.11 -24.45 3.17
C LYS A 40 -7.79 -24.53 1.79
N THR A 41 -7.91 -23.40 1.12
CA THR A 41 -8.53 -23.29 -0.20
C THR A 41 -7.51 -23.31 -1.35
N ARG A 42 -6.21 -23.28 -1.02
CA ARG A 42 -5.11 -23.20 -2.00
C ARG A 42 -5.21 -24.22 -3.14
N LYS A 43 -5.64 -25.43 -2.84
CA LYS A 43 -5.80 -26.53 -3.81
C LYS A 43 -6.78 -26.27 -4.95
N TYR A 44 -7.63 -25.25 -4.83
CA TYR A 44 -8.60 -24.89 -5.88
C TYR A 44 -8.04 -23.87 -6.87
N PHE A 45 -6.84 -23.34 -6.61
CA PHE A 45 -6.19 -22.35 -7.46
C PHE A 45 -4.97 -22.97 -8.15
N ASP A 46 -4.80 -22.66 -9.43
CA ASP A 46 -3.60 -23.02 -10.18
C ASP A 46 -2.42 -22.20 -9.63
N ASN A 47 -2.59 -20.89 -9.48
CA ASN A 47 -1.60 -20.00 -8.89
C ASN A 47 -2.20 -19.21 -7.72
N ALA A 48 -1.43 -19.05 -6.65
CA ALA A 48 -1.76 -18.22 -5.51
C ALA A 48 -0.59 -17.31 -5.16
N TYR A 49 -0.88 -16.03 -5.04
CA TYR A 49 0.09 -14.98 -4.80
C TYR A 49 -0.24 -14.20 -3.54
N GLY A 50 0.80 -13.77 -2.83
CA GLY A 50 0.72 -12.83 -1.74
C GLY A 50 1.69 -11.67 -1.92
N PHE A 51 1.38 -10.55 -1.31
CA PHE A 51 2.18 -9.33 -1.40
C PHE A 51 3.33 -9.29 -0.40
N ASP A 52 3.31 -10.18 0.59
CA ASP A 52 4.34 -10.25 1.63
C ASP A 52 5.41 -11.27 1.22
N PRO A 53 6.68 -10.85 1.01
CA PRO A 53 7.74 -11.74 0.56
C PRO A 53 8.10 -12.82 1.58
N TYR A 54 7.92 -12.56 2.88
CA TYR A 54 8.22 -13.54 3.93
C TYR A 54 7.16 -14.65 3.98
N GLU A 55 5.89 -14.32 3.72
CA GLU A 55 4.85 -15.34 3.57
C GLU A 55 5.11 -16.28 2.39
N ASN A 56 5.74 -15.77 1.33
CA ASN A 56 6.14 -16.62 0.20
C ASN A 56 7.16 -17.70 0.63
N GLN A 57 8.10 -17.37 1.50
CA GLN A 57 9.05 -18.35 2.04
C GLN A 57 8.37 -19.28 3.05
N GLU A 58 7.55 -18.74 3.96
CA GLU A 58 6.85 -19.49 5.00
C GLU A 58 5.90 -20.54 4.39
N TYR A 59 5.18 -20.17 3.32
CA TYR A 59 4.16 -21.02 2.70
C TYR A 59 4.61 -21.66 1.37
N LYS A 60 5.91 -21.79 1.13
CA LYS A 60 6.45 -22.41 -0.09
C LYS A 60 5.89 -23.82 -0.37
N ASN A 61 5.62 -24.60 0.66
CA ASN A 61 5.05 -25.95 0.52
C ASN A 61 3.61 -25.95 -0.02
N PHE A 62 2.93 -24.79 0.02
CA PHE A 62 1.62 -24.58 -0.58
C PHE A 62 1.73 -24.00 -2.00
N ASN A 63 2.94 -23.94 -2.59
CA ASN A 63 3.20 -23.26 -3.86
C ASN A 63 2.66 -21.80 -3.84
N TRP A 64 2.87 -21.11 -2.71
CA TRP A 64 2.55 -19.71 -2.55
C TRP A 64 3.62 -18.87 -3.24
N LYS A 65 3.21 -17.98 -4.13
CA LYS A 65 4.11 -17.16 -4.94
C LYS A 65 4.09 -15.73 -4.47
N PHE A 66 5.19 -15.02 -4.70
CA PHE A 66 5.27 -13.60 -4.41
C PHE A 66 4.76 -12.78 -5.60
N SER A 67 4.05 -11.70 -5.30
CA SER A 67 3.77 -10.58 -6.20
C SER A 67 3.60 -9.31 -5.38
N THR A 68 3.81 -8.16 -5.97
CA THR A 68 3.57 -6.86 -5.32
C THR A 68 2.13 -6.39 -5.53
N ASN A 69 1.75 -5.31 -4.86
CA ASN A 69 0.70 -4.44 -5.34
C ASN A 69 1.16 -3.77 -6.63
N PHE A 70 0.34 -2.96 -7.25
CA PHE A 70 0.55 -2.49 -8.62
C PHE A 70 0.07 -1.05 -8.81
N ILE A 71 0.54 -0.45 -9.89
CA ILE A 71 0.15 0.90 -10.31
C ILE A 71 -1.13 0.81 -11.13
N TYR A 72 -2.20 1.47 -10.67
CA TYR A 72 -3.38 1.68 -11.49
C TYR A 72 -3.16 2.77 -12.53
N ASN A 73 -3.80 2.64 -13.66
CA ASN A 73 -3.85 3.69 -14.66
C ASN A 73 -5.02 4.63 -14.33
N TYR A 74 -4.74 5.86 -13.88
CA TYR A 74 -5.79 6.83 -13.59
C TYR A 74 -5.73 8.01 -14.55
N PRO A 75 -6.92 8.48 -14.96
CA PRO A 75 -7.01 9.50 -16.00
C PRO A 75 -6.75 10.92 -15.48
N LYS A 76 -6.78 11.15 -14.16
CA LYS A 76 -6.79 12.50 -13.62
C LYS A 76 -5.84 12.65 -12.44
N VAL A 77 -4.87 13.54 -12.58
CA VAL A 77 -3.96 13.99 -11.51
C VAL A 77 -4.04 15.50 -11.39
N ALA A 78 -3.72 16.05 -10.22
CA ALA A 78 -3.62 17.48 -10.04
C ALA A 78 -2.46 18.05 -10.87
N GLN A 79 -2.64 19.26 -11.39
CA GLN A 79 -1.59 19.94 -12.16
C GLN A 79 -0.51 20.56 -11.26
N THR A 80 -0.88 20.88 -10.01
CA THR A 80 0.02 21.47 -9.02
C THR A 80 -0.01 20.69 -7.74
N LYS A 81 1.11 20.69 -7.01
CA LYS A 81 1.22 20.11 -5.67
C LYS A 81 1.28 21.25 -4.65
N ASP A 82 0.12 21.57 -4.08
CA ASP A 82 -0.09 22.68 -3.15
C ASP A 82 -0.09 22.25 -1.67
N ILE A 83 -0.09 20.96 -1.39
CA ILE A 83 0.03 20.36 -0.06
C ILE A 83 1.43 19.79 0.10
N GLU A 84 2.16 20.17 1.16
CA GLU A 84 3.48 19.57 1.37
C GLU A 84 3.38 18.12 1.83
N CYS A 85 2.65 17.86 2.90
CA CYS A 85 2.51 16.51 3.47
C CYS A 85 1.05 16.11 3.59
N LEU A 86 0.73 14.88 3.18
CA LEU A 86 -0.62 14.33 3.27
C LEU A 86 -0.61 12.90 3.83
N TYR A 87 -1.52 12.65 4.76
CA TYR A 87 -1.80 11.31 5.25
C TYR A 87 -3.29 10.98 5.10
N PHE A 88 -3.57 9.84 4.51
CA PHE A 88 -4.86 9.16 4.56
C PHE A 88 -4.74 7.89 5.39
N GLY A 89 -5.60 7.72 6.36
CA GLY A 89 -5.57 6.52 7.19
C GLY A 89 -6.93 6.16 7.73
N SER A 90 -7.04 4.97 8.30
CA SER A 90 -8.18 4.58 9.12
C SER A 90 -7.77 4.60 10.58
N ILE A 91 -8.71 4.96 11.44
CA ILE A 91 -8.48 4.87 12.87
C ILE A 91 -8.58 3.41 13.31
N TYR A 92 -7.49 2.97 13.91
CA TYR A 92 -7.40 1.72 14.64
C TYR A 92 -6.83 2.01 16.04
N THR A 93 -6.63 0.99 16.83
CA THR A 93 -6.12 1.08 18.21
C THR A 93 -4.78 1.79 18.38
N ASN A 94 -4.00 1.94 17.32
CA ASN A 94 -2.64 2.50 17.35
C ASN A 94 -2.53 4.02 17.07
N ARG A 95 -3.65 4.75 17.06
CA ARG A 95 -3.67 6.22 16.95
C ARG A 95 -2.73 6.77 15.86
N ARG A 96 -2.86 6.26 14.64
CA ARG A 96 -2.07 6.72 13.49
C ARG A 96 -2.32 8.18 13.13
N ASP A 97 -3.49 8.70 13.49
CA ASP A 97 -3.83 10.11 13.40
C ASP A 97 -2.85 10.98 14.19
N LEU A 98 -2.57 10.61 15.45
CA LEU A 98 -1.61 11.33 16.29
C LEU A 98 -0.18 11.21 15.76
N ILE A 99 0.22 10.03 15.27
CA ILE A 99 1.55 9.84 14.70
C ILE A 99 1.74 10.77 13.49
N ALA A 100 0.77 10.79 12.58
CA ALA A 100 0.84 11.61 11.38
C ALA A 100 0.81 13.11 11.71
N TYR A 101 -0.11 13.53 12.56
CA TYR A 101 -0.26 14.92 12.99
C TYR A 101 1.01 15.44 13.68
N ASN A 102 1.50 14.74 14.69
CA ASN A 102 2.68 15.17 15.43
C ASN A 102 3.91 15.27 14.52
N LEU A 103 4.12 14.26 13.64
CA LEU A 103 5.23 14.29 12.70
C LEU A 103 5.14 15.49 11.76
N PHE A 104 3.98 15.70 11.15
CA PHE A 104 3.83 16.77 10.16
C PHE A 104 3.97 18.15 10.78
N LYS A 105 3.40 18.36 11.97
CA LYS A 105 3.48 19.63 12.69
C LYS A 105 4.92 20.06 13.00
N GLU A 106 5.83 19.09 13.17
CA GLU A 106 7.26 19.37 13.43
C GLU A 106 8.04 19.75 12.16
N ILE A 107 7.54 19.40 10.97
CA ILE A 107 8.32 19.53 9.73
C ILE A 107 7.73 20.51 8.72
N THR A 108 6.45 20.87 8.82
CA THR A 108 5.79 21.77 7.86
C THR A 108 4.54 22.44 8.44
N ASN A 109 4.19 23.60 7.89
CA ASN A 109 2.91 24.27 8.16
C ASN A 109 1.84 23.97 7.11
N SER A 110 2.19 23.20 6.06
CA SER A 110 1.29 22.87 4.94
C SER A 110 1.05 21.37 4.88
N PHE A 111 0.14 20.86 5.71
CA PHE A 111 -0.18 19.45 5.74
C PHE A 111 -1.68 19.18 5.93
N LYS A 112 -2.09 17.95 5.59
CA LYS A 112 -3.43 17.43 5.88
C LYS A 112 -3.37 16.00 6.38
N VAL A 113 -4.21 15.69 7.35
CA VAL A 113 -4.42 14.36 7.92
C VAL A 113 -5.90 14.02 7.77
N LYS A 114 -6.24 13.05 6.91
CA LYS A 114 -7.61 12.59 6.70
C LYS A 114 -7.78 11.18 7.26
N ILE A 115 -8.72 11.02 8.18
CA ILE A 115 -8.91 9.79 8.93
C ILE A 115 -10.32 9.25 8.71
N PHE A 116 -10.39 8.06 8.12
CA PHE A 116 -11.63 7.30 8.05
C PHE A 116 -11.92 6.63 9.39
N ILE A 117 -13.10 6.88 9.92
CA ILE A 117 -13.59 6.29 11.16
C ILE A 117 -14.57 5.18 10.80
N GLU A 118 -14.16 3.95 11.08
CA GLU A 118 -15.03 2.79 10.94
C GLU A 118 -15.67 2.48 12.31
N ASN A 119 -17.00 2.57 12.37
CA ASN A 119 -17.80 2.11 13.52
C ASN A 119 -17.35 2.59 14.91
N GLU A 120 -17.35 3.87 15.18
CA GLU A 120 -17.20 4.45 16.53
C GLU A 120 -15.96 4.01 17.34
N TYR A 121 -14.89 3.60 16.67
CA TYR A 121 -13.64 3.19 17.34
C TYR A 121 -12.98 4.29 18.17
N LEU A 122 -13.36 5.54 17.96
CA LEU A 122 -12.86 6.69 18.70
C LEU A 122 -14.00 7.60 19.10
N SER A 123 -14.15 7.86 20.40
CA SER A 123 -15.06 8.90 20.85
C SER A 123 -14.62 10.27 20.35
N LYS A 124 -15.57 11.14 19.99
CA LYS A 124 -15.29 12.48 19.44
C LYS A 124 -14.40 13.35 20.35
N GLU A 125 -14.43 13.13 21.65
CA GLU A 125 -13.57 13.79 22.64
C GLU A 125 -12.07 13.51 22.44
N LYS A 126 -11.72 12.46 21.70
CA LYS A 126 -10.33 12.09 21.39
C LYS A 126 -9.87 12.58 20.01
N TYR A 127 -10.72 13.28 19.26
CA TYR A 127 -10.33 13.87 17.99
C TYR A 127 -9.31 14.98 18.22
N ILE A 128 -8.40 15.14 17.25
CA ILE A 128 -7.46 16.24 17.23
C ILE A 128 -8.25 17.47 16.78
N ASP A 129 -8.29 18.50 17.60
CA ASP A 129 -8.93 19.79 17.29
C ASP A 129 -7.92 20.70 16.57
N ASP A 130 -7.79 20.47 15.25
CA ASP A 130 -6.90 21.23 14.37
C ASP A 130 -7.48 21.19 12.96
N GLU A 131 -7.49 22.34 12.26
CA GLU A 131 -8.03 22.47 10.90
C GLU A 131 -7.32 21.63 9.83
N SER A 132 -6.10 21.18 10.11
CA SER A 132 -5.34 20.28 9.26
C SER A 132 -5.79 18.82 9.37
N VAL A 133 -6.67 18.49 10.33
CA VAL A 133 -7.12 17.12 10.60
C VAL A 133 -8.61 16.98 10.31
N GLU A 134 -8.94 16.09 9.41
CA GLU A 134 -10.32 15.80 9.02
C GLU A 134 -10.67 14.33 9.36
N TYR A 135 -11.73 14.14 10.14
CA TYR A 135 -12.30 12.84 10.43
C TYR A 135 -13.55 12.63 9.60
N ILE A 136 -13.57 11.54 8.82
CA ILE A 136 -14.67 11.19 7.89
C ILE A 136 -15.28 9.83 8.26
N ASP A 137 -16.58 9.69 8.13
CA ASP A 137 -17.36 8.48 8.41
C ASP A 137 -17.85 7.76 7.15
N TYR A 138 -17.44 8.24 5.98
CA TYR A 138 -17.72 7.65 4.68
C TYR A 138 -16.43 7.22 3.96
N GLN A 139 -16.54 6.22 3.11
CA GLN A 139 -15.42 5.78 2.28
C GLN A 139 -15.24 6.71 1.09
N ILE A 140 -14.06 7.31 0.98
CA ILE A 140 -13.70 8.09 -0.21
C ILE A 140 -13.55 7.14 -1.40
N PRO A 141 -14.18 7.41 -2.54
CA PRO A 141 -13.93 6.67 -3.78
C PRO A 141 -12.44 6.66 -4.13
N TYR A 142 -11.94 5.51 -4.59
CA TYR A 142 -10.49 5.35 -4.78
C TYR A 142 -9.87 6.39 -5.72
N PHE A 143 -10.55 6.77 -6.81
CA PHE A 143 -10.05 7.80 -7.72
C PHE A 143 -10.06 9.21 -7.13
N GLU A 144 -10.98 9.51 -6.23
CA GLU A 144 -10.99 10.76 -5.47
C GLU A 144 -9.82 10.82 -4.50
N TYR A 145 -9.58 9.73 -3.76
CA TYR A 145 -8.41 9.57 -2.91
C TYR A 145 -7.10 9.79 -3.70
N LEU A 146 -6.96 9.20 -4.90
CA LEU A 146 -5.79 9.37 -5.75
C LEU A 146 -5.62 10.81 -6.24
N TYR A 147 -6.74 11.45 -6.62
CA TYR A 147 -6.72 12.85 -7.03
C TYR A 147 -6.27 13.76 -5.87
N GLU A 148 -6.80 13.57 -4.67
CA GLU A 148 -6.36 14.31 -3.49
C GLU A 148 -4.88 14.01 -3.17
N SER A 149 -4.46 12.76 -3.25
CA SER A 149 -3.06 12.36 -3.05
C SER A 149 -2.11 13.00 -4.06
N SER A 150 -2.56 13.24 -5.29
CA SER A 150 -1.76 13.87 -6.34
C SER A 150 -1.43 15.35 -6.07
N LYS A 151 -2.18 16.01 -5.17
CA LYS A 151 -1.92 17.40 -4.73
C LYS A 151 -0.79 17.50 -3.73
N ALA A 152 -0.33 16.39 -3.17
CA ALA A 152 0.71 16.38 -2.15
C ALA A 152 2.11 16.18 -2.75
N LYS A 153 3.11 16.86 -2.16
CA LYS A 153 4.53 16.62 -2.46
C LYS A 153 5.02 15.33 -1.79
N VAL A 154 4.50 15.03 -0.60
CA VAL A 154 4.92 13.90 0.23
C VAL A 154 3.67 13.19 0.79
N LEU A 155 3.62 11.87 0.66
CA LEU A 155 2.65 11.02 1.35
C LEU A 155 3.31 10.29 2.52
N LEU A 156 2.51 9.93 3.52
CA LEU A 156 2.95 9.14 4.66
C LEU A 156 2.30 7.75 4.62
N ASP A 157 3.13 6.71 4.76
CA ASP A 157 2.72 5.33 4.94
C ASP A 157 3.13 4.85 6.32
N ILE A 158 2.15 4.43 7.13
CA ILE A 158 2.38 3.85 8.45
C ILE A 158 2.08 2.35 8.34
N ALA A 159 3.12 1.55 8.15
CA ALA A 159 3.00 0.10 8.03
C ALA A 159 2.50 -0.53 9.33
N LYS A 160 1.76 -1.62 9.21
CA LYS A 160 1.43 -2.48 10.34
C LYS A 160 2.63 -3.35 10.68
N PRO A 161 2.94 -3.57 11.97
CA PRO A 161 4.11 -4.36 12.38
C PRO A 161 4.14 -5.78 11.78
N GLU A 162 2.96 -6.37 11.58
CA GLU A 162 2.81 -7.71 11.03
C GLU A 162 2.93 -7.80 9.51
N HIS A 163 3.03 -6.65 8.79
CA HIS A 163 3.10 -6.61 7.33
C HIS A 163 4.48 -6.15 6.85
N LYS A 164 5.13 -6.98 6.05
CA LYS A 164 6.39 -6.66 5.38
C LYS A 164 6.18 -6.28 3.90
N GLY A 165 5.11 -6.76 3.31
CA GLY A 165 4.73 -6.35 1.96
C GLY A 165 4.41 -4.87 1.86
N LEU A 166 4.67 -4.29 0.69
CA LEU A 166 4.45 -2.88 0.43
C LEU A 166 2.97 -2.58 0.18
N SER A 167 2.45 -1.55 0.83
CA SER A 167 1.08 -1.06 0.60
C SER A 167 0.92 -0.50 -0.82
N PHE A 168 -0.33 -0.29 -1.27
CA PHE A 168 -0.61 0.39 -2.54
C PHE A 168 0.02 1.77 -2.62
N ARG A 169 0.22 2.45 -1.48
CA ARG A 169 0.77 3.81 -1.42
C ARG A 169 2.15 3.93 -2.06
N PHE A 170 2.99 2.91 -1.99
CA PHE A 170 4.29 2.90 -2.69
C PHE A 170 4.11 3.02 -4.21
N PHE A 171 3.19 2.25 -4.78
CA PHE A 171 2.91 2.20 -6.22
C PHE A 171 2.14 3.45 -6.69
N GLU A 172 1.30 3.99 -5.85
CA GLU A 172 0.64 5.28 -6.07
C GLU A 172 1.66 6.42 -6.13
N CYS A 173 2.61 6.45 -5.18
CA CYS A 173 3.69 7.45 -5.16
C CYS A 173 4.56 7.39 -6.41
N LEU A 174 4.90 6.20 -6.91
CA LEU A 174 5.63 6.04 -8.18
C LEU A 174 4.88 6.69 -9.34
N LYS A 175 3.57 6.45 -9.46
CA LYS A 175 2.75 6.98 -10.55
C LYS A 175 2.51 8.48 -10.44
N LEU A 176 2.36 8.99 -9.21
CA LEU A 176 2.07 10.39 -8.93
C LEU A 176 3.33 11.26 -8.91
N GLU A 177 4.51 10.67 -9.07
CA GLU A 177 5.79 11.36 -8.84
C GLU A 177 5.79 12.11 -7.49
N THR A 178 5.34 11.41 -6.43
CA THR A 178 5.16 11.92 -5.07
C THR A 178 6.14 11.20 -4.14
N LYS A 179 6.77 11.92 -3.25
CA LYS A 179 7.66 11.33 -2.24
C LYS A 179 6.88 10.55 -1.19
N LEU A 180 7.56 9.64 -0.53
CA LEU A 180 6.98 8.79 0.51
C LEU A 180 7.82 8.79 1.77
N ILE A 181 7.18 9.02 2.92
CA ILE A 181 7.74 8.72 4.24
C ILE A 181 7.12 7.42 4.71
N THR A 182 7.93 6.47 5.17
CA THR A 182 7.42 5.17 5.63
C THR A 182 8.29 4.58 6.74
N ASN A 183 7.70 3.75 7.60
CA ASN A 183 8.45 2.93 8.55
C ASN A 183 8.66 1.49 8.04
N ASN A 184 8.30 1.19 6.79
CA ASN A 184 8.56 -0.12 6.18
C ASN A 184 9.96 -0.17 5.59
N THR A 185 10.89 -0.79 6.33
CA THR A 185 12.30 -0.92 5.94
C THR A 185 12.52 -1.86 4.76
N ASP A 186 11.58 -2.76 4.46
CA ASP A 186 11.72 -3.75 3.39
C ASP A 186 11.70 -3.12 2.00
N VAL A 187 11.31 -1.86 1.88
CA VAL A 187 11.31 -1.14 0.60
C VAL A 187 12.68 -1.08 -0.08
N VAL A 188 13.77 -1.16 0.67
CA VAL A 188 15.15 -1.15 0.13
C VAL A 188 15.44 -2.35 -0.79
N ASN A 189 14.64 -3.41 -0.70
CA ASN A 189 14.79 -4.64 -1.49
C ASN A 189 14.03 -4.58 -2.84
N TYR A 190 13.54 -3.41 -3.21
CA TYR A 190 12.82 -3.20 -4.48
C TYR A 190 13.62 -2.28 -5.39
N ASP A 191 13.64 -2.57 -6.69
CA ASP A 191 14.43 -1.87 -7.70
C ASP A 191 13.99 -0.41 -7.97
N PHE A 192 12.82 -0.02 -7.48
CA PHE A 192 12.39 1.37 -7.51
C PHE A 192 12.81 2.17 -6.27
N TYR A 193 13.43 1.54 -5.28
CA TYR A 193 13.87 2.28 -4.09
C TYR A 193 14.89 3.36 -4.45
N CYS A 194 14.59 4.56 -4.01
CA CYS A 194 15.40 5.74 -4.23
C CYS A 194 15.32 6.60 -2.95
N PRO A 195 16.42 6.80 -2.21
CA PRO A 195 16.40 7.54 -0.95
C PRO A 195 15.99 9.01 -1.11
N GLU A 196 16.14 9.58 -2.31
CA GLU A 196 15.64 10.92 -2.63
C GLU A 196 14.10 10.97 -2.73
N ASN A 197 13.44 9.83 -2.96
CA ASN A 197 11.99 9.71 -3.10
C ASN A 197 11.31 9.02 -1.92
N ILE A 198 12.03 8.15 -1.19
CA ILE A 198 11.48 7.35 -0.11
C ILE A 198 12.34 7.50 1.13
N PHE A 199 11.78 8.12 2.17
CA PHE A 199 12.41 8.29 3.47
C PHE A 199 11.92 7.23 4.44
N ILE A 200 12.86 6.43 4.99
CA ILE A 200 12.56 5.43 6.01
C ILE A 200 12.73 6.09 7.38
N ILE A 201 11.64 6.10 8.15
CA ILE A 201 11.55 6.75 9.46
C ILE A 201 11.39 5.74 10.59
N ASP A 202 12.08 5.99 11.70
CA ASP A 202 11.71 5.44 13.01
C ASP A 202 10.83 6.48 13.74
N PHE A 203 9.56 6.17 13.93
CA PHE A 203 8.63 7.08 14.62
C PHE A 203 8.96 7.29 16.09
N ASN A 204 9.73 6.40 16.73
CA ASN A 204 10.14 6.57 18.11
C ASN A 204 11.33 7.54 18.24
N HIS A 205 12.19 7.61 17.23
CA HIS A 205 13.38 8.44 17.19
C HIS A 205 13.55 9.10 15.82
N PRO A 206 12.62 10.01 15.42
CA PRO A 206 12.66 10.61 14.11
C PRO A 206 13.85 11.58 13.97
N ASN A 207 14.61 11.44 12.88
CA ASN A 207 15.61 12.45 12.53
C ASN A 207 14.92 13.58 11.75
N LEU A 208 14.45 14.59 12.47
CA LEU A 208 13.67 15.71 11.89
C LEU A 208 14.50 16.58 10.94
N GLU A 209 15.82 16.74 11.19
CA GLU A 209 16.71 17.51 10.30
C GLU A 209 16.78 16.86 8.92
N LYS A 210 17.14 15.56 8.86
CA LYS A 210 17.18 14.82 7.58
C LYS A 210 15.81 14.74 6.92
N LEU A 211 14.74 14.62 7.70
CA LEU A 211 13.39 14.60 7.16
C LEU A 211 13.01 15.94 6.53
N ASN A 212 13.38 17.05 7.17
CA ASN A 212 13.16 18.38 6.63
C ASN A 212 13.95 18.60 5.33
N GLU A 213 15.21 18.17 5.27
CA GLU A 213 15.99 18.18 4.02
C GLU A 213 15.30 17.35 2.94
N PHE A 214 14.85 16.14 3.28
CA PHE A 214 14.16 15.25 2.36
C PHE A 214 12.93 15.89 1.74
N ILE A 215 12.02 16.49 2.51
CA ILE A 215 10.77 17.05 1.97
C ILE A 215 11.02 18.19 0.97
N HIS A 216 12.14 18.94 1.12
CA HIS A 216 12.49 20.06 0.27
C HIS A 216 13.32 19.69 -0.96
N THR A 217 13.92 18.49 -1.02
CA THR A 217 14.62 18.04 -2.23
C THR A 217 13.64 17.73 -3.37
N PRO A 218 14.00 17.94 -4.65
CA PRO A 218 13.15 17.56 -5.78
C PRO A 218 12.93 16.05 -5.86
N TYR A 219 11.78 15.65 -6.42
CA TYR A 219 11.52 14.24 -6.77
C TYR A 219 12.48 13.81 -7.88
N LYS A 220 13.13 12.66 -7.73
CA LYS A 220 13.99 12.05 -8.73
C LYS A 220 13.18 11.08 -9.58
N ARG A 221 13.09 11.34 -10.87
CA ARG A 221 12.32 10.49 -11.78
C ARG A 221 12.84 9.05 -11.79
N ILE A 222 11.91 8.13 -11.67
CA ILE A 222 12.15 6.69 -11.84
C ILE A 222 12.00 6.33 -13.32
N SER A 223 12.79 5.37 -13.78
CA SER A 223 12.77 5.00 -15.21
C SER A 223 11.40 4.45 -15.64
N PRO A 224 10.96 4.75 -16.87
CA PRO A 224 9.69 4.24 -17.38
C PRO A 224 9.58 2.71 -17.35
N GLU A 225 10.69 2.00 -17.55
CA GLU A 225 10.74 0.54 -17.53
C GLU A 225 10.40 -0.01 -16.14
N ILE A 226 10.88 0.64 -15.08
CA ILE A 226 10.53 0.28 -13.70
C ILE A 226 9.05 0.57 -13.44
N ILE A 227 8.54 1.71 -13.88
CA ILE A 227 7.12 2.05 -13.72
C ILE A 227 6.23 1.03 -14.44
N GLU A 228 6.59 0.66 -15.69
CA GLU A 228 5.84 -0.33 -16.48
C GLU A 228 5.86 -1.71 -15.84
N LYS A 229 6.99 -2.12 -15.27
CA LYS A 229 7.12 -3.39 -14.54
C LYS A 229 6.10 -3.54 -13.41
N TYR A 230 5.76 -2.45 -12.73
CA TYR A 230 4.75 -2.43 -11.65
C TYR A 230 3.37 -1.99 -12.12
N SER A 231 3.14 -1.84 -13.42
CA SER A 231 1.82 -1.53 -13.97
C SER A 231 0.81 -2.66 -13.71
N PHE A 232 -0.48 -2.30 -13.63
CA PHE A 232 -1.56 -3.28 -13.53
C PHE A 232 -1.55 -4.26 -14.72
N GLU A 233 -1.20 -3.78 -15.91
CA GLU A 233 -1.11 -4.62 -17.11
C GLU A 233 -0.03 -5.68 -16.96
N ASN A 234 1.20 -5.32 -16.57
CA ASN A 234 2.26 -6.28 -16.34
C ASN A 234 1.92 -7.22 -15.17
N TRP A 235 1.35 -6.69 -14.10
CA TRP A 235 0.88 -7.48 -12.96
C TRP A 235 -0.13 -8.54 -13.38
N MET A 236 -1.11 -8.21 -14.23
CA MET A 236 -2.08 -9.17 -14.78
C MET A 236 -1.38 -10.24 -15.61
N LYS A 237 -0.50 -9.85 -16.54
CA LYS A 237 0.28 -10.80 -17.33
C LYS A 237 1.10 -11.74 -16.44
N TYR A 238 1.72 -11.21 -15.39
CA TYR A 238 2.51 -12.00 -14.43
C TYR A 238 1.63 -12.99 -13.63
N ILE A 239 0.51 -12.56 -13.07
CA ILE A 239 -0.40 -13.43 -12.30
C ILE A 239 -0.96 -14.56 -13.16
N PHE A 240 -1.30 -14.28 -14.41
CA PHE A 240 -1.84 -15.25 -15.37
C PHE A 240 -0.75 -16.02 -16.15
N GLN A 241 0.52 -15.75 -15.90
CA GLN A 241 1.66 -16.36 -16.60
C GLN A 241 1.58 -16.18 -18.12
N MET A 242 1.11 -15.00 -18.56
CA MET A 242 1.00 -14.67 -19.98
C MET A 242 2.38 -14.33 -20.55
N PRO A 243 2.63 -14.59 -21.85
CA PRO A 243 3.88 -14.19 -22.50
C PRO A 243 4.13 -12.68 -22.41
N GLY A 244 5.42 -12.30 -22.29
CA GLY A 244 5.86 -10.90 -22.31
C GLY A 244 5.62 -10.16 -20.98
N HIS A 245 5.41 -10.86 -19.86
CA HIS A 245 5.44 -10.23 -18.54
C HIS A 245 6.87 -10.02 -18.06
N GLU A 246 7.09 -8.88 -17.40
CA GLU A 246 8.31 -8.64 -16.63
C GLU A 246 8.19 -9.29 -15.25
N PRO A 247 9.19 -10.07 -14.80
CA PRO A 247 9.09 -10.75 -13.51
C PRO A 247 9.15 -9.76 -12.35
N ILE A 248 8.20 -9.88 -11.43
CA ILE A 248 8.17 -9.14 -10.18
C ILE A 248 8.98 -9.93 -9.15
N LYS A 249 10.16 -9.42 -8.80
CA LYS A 249 11.10 -10.11 -7.89
C LYS A 249 11.31 -9.29 -6.61
N TYR A 250 11.50 -10.00 -5.52
CA TYR A 250 12.01 -9.46 -4.26
C TYR A 250 13.49 -9.85 -4.13
N ILE A 251 14.33 -8.89 -3.78
CA ILE A 251 15.77 -9.11 -3.58
C ILE A 251 15.98 -9.40 -2.09
N TYR A 252 16.23 -10.67 -1.76
CA TYR A 252 16.45 -11.10 -0.37
C TYR A 252 17.83 -10.72 0.14
#